data_240b8e72c2b5677f20036bd8691f7754
#
_entry.id   240b8e72c2b5677f20036bd8691f7754
#
_cell.length_a   1.000
_cell.length_b   1.000
_cell.length_c   1.000
_cell.angle_alpha   90.00
_cell.angle_beta   90.00
_cell.angle_gamma   90.00
#
_symmetry.space_group_name_H-M   'P 1'
#
loop_
_entity.id
_entity.type
_entity.pdbx_description
1 polymer ?
#
loop_
_entity_poly.entity_id
_entity_poly.type
_entity_poly.pdbx_seq_one_letter_code
_entity_poly.pdbx_strand_id
1 'polypeptide(L)'
;MKKMSYAAFAVVFAALPVHAEELTVATAGDQNMVDYINQYLGPLFEKTYPGNTVRAVGTGPGDAGSQKILERFDAQAAAKSDKWDVDVAVVHEKFVGPMVTKNYLDKYRSDIETGKLVTRANAKMALGTNVDGYVMPMFNSQTAIAYNPAVVPNPPKSYAELADWAKAHPKQFGYNGIKGGASGVSFVMGWIYAFGGGDANTLMNGPFKEDETKKWDTAFKSLADFTTNATLTPGNAGTLDLLSRGEIAMGPVWVDMFYSWQANGQLPPTMKLVLPAPGMPGQPMHYVMPEKAAHKALAEKFIALATSPKVQAEGIVKRFNWYPGIDADNVKRELDDATWNKLFVDISPADLAAKGNPFPIAPYNTAILEAYEKSVK
;
A
#
# COMPACT_ATOMS: atom_id res chain seq x y z
N MET A 1 76.55 -0.64 35.53
CA MET A 1 75.68 -0.53 34.38
C MET A 1 74.44 -1.41 34.63
N LYS A 2 73.32 -0.81 35.03
CA LYS A 2 72.05 -1.51 35.28
C LYS A 2 71.28 -1.66 33.95
N LYS A 3 70.98 -2.89 33.53
CA LYS A 3 70.15 -3.18 32.38
C LYS A 3 68.66 -3.06 32.81
N MET A 4 67.95 -2.09 32.25
CA MET A 4 66.50 -1.99 32.38
C MET A 4 65.87 -2.88 31.32
N SER A 5 65.09 -3.90 31.72
CA SER A 5 64.26 -4.73 30.86
C SER A 5 62.89 -4.05 30.72
N TYR A 6 62.52 -3.70 29.50
CA TYR A 6 61.15 -3.27 29.17
C TYR A 6 60.28 -4.51 28.91
N ALA A 7 59.30 -4.72 29.76
CA ALA A 7 58.23 -5.72 29.49
C ALA A 7 57.18 -5.06 28.60
N ALA A 8 57.04 -5.56 27.39
CA ALA A 8 55.98 -5.16 26.48
C ALA A 8 54.68 -5.89 26.87
N PHE A 9 53.70 -5.18 27.36
CA PHE A 9 52.35 -5.70 27.55
C PHE A 9 51.63 -5.76 26.20
N ALA A 10 51.42 -6.94 25.67
CA ALA A 10 50.54 -7.16 24.51
C ALA A 10 49.08 -7.17 24.99
N VAL A 11 48.34 -6.13 24.67
CA VAL A 11 46.88 -6.09 24.87
C VAL A 11 46.24 -6.95 23.78
N VAL A 12 45.83 -8.15 24.11
CA VAL A 12 45.02 -9.00 23.22
C VAL A 12 43.59 -8.49 23.26
N PHE A 13 43.17 -7.78 22.21
CA PHE A 13 41.75 -7.52 21.98
C PHE A 13 41.08 -8.85 21.64
N ALA A 14 40.39 -9.46 22.60
CA ALA A 14 39.48 -10.55 22.32
C ALA A 14 38.29 -9.97 21.49
N ALA A 15 38.28 -10.22 20.19
CA ALA A 15 37.11 -10.00 19.37
C ALA A 15 36.01 -10.95 19.91
N LEU A 16 34.99 -10.39 20.55
CA LEU A 16 33.78 -11.13 20.87
C LEU A 16 33.19 -11.66 19.57
N PRO A 17 32.78 -12.95 19.53
CA PRO A 17 32.11 -13.46 18.35
C PRO A 17 30.83 -12.62 18.10
N VAL A 18 30.79 -11.91 17.01
CA VAL A 18 29.54 -11.32 16.52
C VAL A 18 28.68 -12.52 16.12
N HIS A 19 27.69 -12.85 16.95
CA HIS A 19 26.69 -13.83 16.54
C HIS A 19 25.93 -13.23 15.34
N ALA A 20 26.03 -13.90 14.21
CA ALA A 20 25.23 -13.58 13.04
C ALA A 20 23.75 -13.83 13.40
N GLU A 21 22.93 -12.80 13.30
CA GLU A 21 21.49 -12.90 13.52
C GLU A 21 20.78 -12.86 12.15
N GLU A 22 19.78 -13.74 11.96
CA GLU A 22 18.93 -13.75 10.78
C GLU A 22 17.62 -13.02 11.09
N LEU A 23 17.39 -11.89 10.42
CA LEU A 23 16.15 -11.16 10.48
C LEU A 23 15.12 -11.78 9.49
N THR A 24 14.02 -12.28 10.01
CA THR A 24 12.92 -12.80 9.16
C THR A 24 11.90 -11.71 8.87
N VAL A 25 11.72 -11.40 7.56
CA VAL A 25 10.74 -10.44 7.07
C VAL A 25 9.63 -11.17 6.30
N ALA A 26 8.45 -11.28 6.89
CA ALA A 26 7.26 -11.80 6.18
C ALA A 26 6.63 -10.69 5.35
N THR A 27 6.37 -10.93 4.06
CA THR A 27 5.75 -9.91 3.20
C THR A 27 4.54 -10.45 2.46
N ALA A 28 3.42 -9.76 2.60
CA ALA A 28 2.31 -9.86 1.67
C ALA A 28 2.67 -9.11 0.38
N GLY A 29 1.99 -9.45 -0.70
CA GLY A 29 2.21 -8.88 -2.03
C GLY A 29 2.71 -9.92 -3.02
N ASP A 30 2.92 -9.48 -4.25
CA ASP A 30 3.42 -10.31 -5.32
C ASP A 30 4.93 -10.58 -5.19
N GLN A 31 5.48 -11.37 -6.10
CA GLN A 31 6.90 -11.77 -6.07
C GLN A 31 7.86 -10.57 -6.03
N ASN A 32 7.50 -9.44 -6.65
CA ASN A 32 8.29 -8.21 -6.62
C ASN A 32 8.57 -7.68 -5.21
N MET A 33 7.66 -7.93 -4.25
CA MET A 33 7.84 -7.54 -2.85
C MET A 33 8.92 -8.40 -2.16
N VAL A 34 8.91 -9.69 -2.43
CA VAL A 34 9.94 -10.64 -1.96
C VAL A 34 11.29 -10.30 -2.58
N ASP A 35 11.30 -10.03 -3.88
CA ASP A 35 12.51 -9.67 -4.62
C ASP A 35 13.08 -8.33 -4.15
N TYR A 36 12.25 -7.35 -3.81
CA TYR A 36 12.68 -6.08 -3.24
C TYR A 36 13.47 -6.29 -1.93
N ILE A 37 12.99 -7.17 -1.07
CA ILE A 37 13.68 -7.47 0.18
C ILE A 37 14.96 -8.27 -0.09
N ASN A 38 14.88 -9.36 -0.87
CA ASN A 38 16.02 -10.25 -1.09
C ASN A 38 17.12 -9.66 -1.97
N GLN A 39 16.76 -8.81 -2.97
CA GLN A 39 17.72 -8.34 -3.97
C GLN A 39 18.17 -6.90 -3.73
N TYR A 40 17.48 -6.14 -2.86
CA TYR A 40 17.81 -4.76 -2.60
C TYR A 40 17.95 -4.44 -1.11
N LEU A 41 16.89 -4.56 -0.31
CA LEU A 41 16.94 -4.18 1.10
C LEU A 41 17.85 -5.08 1.94
N GLY A 42 17.78 -6.39 1.76
CA GLY A 42 18.61 -7.35 2.48
C GLY A 42 20.10 -7.11 2.26
N PRO A 43 20.59 -7.13 1.01
CA PRO A 43 22.00 -6.82 0.73
C PRO A 43 22.44 -5.44 1.24
N LEU A 44 21.58 -4.43 1.17
CA LEU A 44 21.86 -3.10 1.70
C LEU A 44 21.96 -3.12 3.23
N PHE A 45 21.05 -3.84 3.89
CA PHE A 45 21.04 -4.00 5.34
C PHE A 45 22.26 -4.73 5.84
N GLU A 46 22.62 -5.86 5.22
CA GLU A 46 23.79 -6.66 5.53
C GLU A 46 25.10 -5.88 5.37
N LYS A 47 25.17 -5.04 4.33
CA LYS A 47 26.29 -4.12 4.13
C LYS A 47 26.36 -3.03 5.22
N THR A 48 25.20 -2.54 5.67
CA THR A 48 25.11 -1.46 6.67
C THR A 48 25.36 -1.98 8.08
N TYR A 49 24.92 -3.21 8.35
CA TYR A 49 25.05 -3.88 9.66
C TYR A 49 25.72 -5.25 9.50
N PRO A 50 27.05 -5.29 9.29
CA PRO A 50 27.79 -6.53 9.03
C PRO A 50 27.59 -7.59 10.13
N GLY A 51 27.55 -8.84 9.72
CA GLY A 51 27.33 -9.98 10.62
C GLY A 51 25.85 -10.37 10.80
N ASN A 52 24.91 -9.65 10.17
CA ASN A 52 23.48 -10.01 10.17
C ASN A 52 23.05 -10.38 8.75
N THR A 53 21.99 -11.18 8.63
CA THR A 53 21.38 -11.55 7.35
C THR A 53 19.89 -11.24 7.35
N VAL A 54 19.30 -11.12 6.17
CA VAL A 54 17.86 -10.86 6.01
C VAL A 54 17.25 -11.95 5.15
N ARG A 55 16.17 -12.56 5.64
CA ARG A 55 15.41 -13.57 4.91
C ARG A 55 13.97 -13.09 4.70
N ALA A 56 13.59 -12.90 3.44
CA ALA A 56 12.20 -12.62 3.09
C ALA A 56 11.36 -13.91 2.99
N VAL A 57 10.15 -13.86 3.51
CA VAL A 57 9.13 -14.92 3.41
C VAL A 57 7.89 -14.33 2.75
N GLY A 58 7.67 -14.67 1.47
CA GLY A 58 6.47 -14.26 0.75
C GLY A 58 5.24 -15.05 1.21
N THR A 59 4.14 -14.36 1.48
CA THR A 59 2.88 -14.99 1.90
C THR A 59 1.80 -14.98 0.82
N GLY A 60 2.08 -14.33 -0.30
CA GLY A 60 1.22 -14.26 -1.48
C GLY A 60 0.52 -12.90 -1.64
N PRO A 61 -0.16 -12.71 -2.79
CA PRO A 61 -0.68 -11.41 -3.19
C PRO A 61 -1.89 -10.96 -2.38
N GLY A 62 -2.11 -9.65 -2.40
CA GLY A 62 -3.30 -9.00 -1.90
C GLY A 62 -3.60 -9.24 -0.42
N ASP A 63 -4.87 -9.16 -0.08
CA ASP A 63 -5.37 -9.37 1.27
C ASP A 63 -5.11 -10.79 1.78
N ALA A 64 -5.13 -11.80 0.89
CA ALA A 64 -4.87 -13.18 1.27
C ALA A 64 -3.45 -13.39 1.85
N GLY A 65 -2.45 -12.66 1.33
CA GLY A 65 -1.10 -12.70 1.88
C GLY A 65 -1.03 -12.11 3.28
N SER A 66 -1.66 -10.97 3.52
CA SER A 66 -1.73 -10.34 4.85
C SER A 66 -2.55 -11.18 5.84
N GLN A 67 -3.60 -11.85 5.37
CA GLN A 67 -4.41 -12.78 6.18
C GLN A 67 -3.55 -13.93 6.70
N LYS A 68 -2.70 -14.54 5.87
CA LYS A 68 -1.77 -15.60 6.28
C LYS A 68 -0.78 -15.14 7.35
N ILE A 69 -0.32 -13.89 7.28
CA ILE A 69 0.55 -13.31 8.32
C ILE A 69 -0.23 -13.20 9.65
N LEU A 70 -1.47 -12.70 9.61
CA LEU A 70 -2.31 -12.62 10.80
C LEU A 70 -2.58 -14.00 11.39
N GLU A 71 -2.92 -15.00 10.57
CA GLU A 71 -3.14 -16.41 11.00
C GLU A 71 -1.87 -17.02 11.63
N ARG A 72 -0.69 -16.68 11.10
CA ARG A 72 0.58 -17.10 11.68
C ARG A 72 0.79 -16.49 13.08
N PHE A 73 0.44 -15.21 13.26
CA PHE A 73 0.48 -14.59 14.58
C PHE A 73 -0.56 -15.18 15.53
N ASP A 74 -1.78 -15.47 15.05
CA ASP A 74 -2.82 -16.18 15.83
C ASP A 74 -2.32 -17.55 16.32
N ALA A 75 -1.66 -18.30 15.45
CA ALA A 75 -1.13 -19.63 15.80
C ALA A 75 -0.01 -19.53 16.86
N GLN A 76 0.89 -18.58 16.73
CA GLN A 76 1.98 -18.39 17.70
C GLN A 76 1.46 -17.87 19.06
N ALA A 77 0.46 -17.00 19.03
CA ALA A 77 -0.21 -16.54 20.26
C ALA A 77 -0.95 -17.68 20.96
N ALA A 78 -1.68 -18.53 20.22
CA ALA A 78 -2.36 -19.71 20.75
C ALA A 78 -1.37 -20.74 21.35
N ALA A 79 -0.21 -20.90 20.71
CA ALA A 79 0.88 -21.75 21.21
C ALA A 79 1.61 -21.13 22.42
N LYS A 80 1.29 -19.90 22.82
CA LYS A 80 1.97 -19.13 23.88
C LYS A 80 3.47 -19.02 23.68
N SER A 81 3.90 -18.93 22.42
CA SER A 81 5.32 -18.80 22.09
C SER A 81 5.91 -17.53 22.70
N ASP A 82 7.06 -17.64 23.35
CA ASP A 82 7.75 -16.49 23.94
C ASP A 82 8.43 -15.62 22.90
N LYS A 83 8.89 -16.23 21.81
CA LYS A 83 9.47 -15.57 20.64
C LYS A 83 8.76 -16.03 19.39
N TRP A 84 8.45 -15.07 18.52
CA TRP A 84 7.84 -15.34 17.24
C TRP A 84 8.89 -15.42 16.14
N ASP A 85 8.60 -16.18 15.10
CA ASP A 85 9.49 -16.49 14.00
C ASP A 85 9.45 -15.47 12.85
N VAL A 86 8.78 -14.34 13.08
CA VAL A 86 8.75 -13.16 12.20
C VAL A 86 9.21 -11.97 13.01
N ASP A 87 10.20 -11.24 12.51
CA ASP A 87 10.71 -10.03 13.16
C ASP A 87 10.09 -8.76 12.59
N VAL A 88 9.84 -8.74 11.28
CA VAL A 88 9.14 -7.67 10.58
C VAL A 88 8.09 -8.26 9.65
N ALA A 89 6.92 -7.66 9.58
CA ALA A 89 5.96 -8.01 8.55
C ALA A 89 5.57 -6.80 7.69
N VAL A 90 5.31 -7.05 6.40
CA VAL A 90 4.74 -6.08 5.46
C VAL A 90 3.31 -6.49 5.17
N VAL A 91 2.37 -5.65 5.58
CA VAL A 91 0.94 -5.97 5.51
C VAL A 91 0.13 -4.82 4.91
N HIS A 92 -1.00 -5.15 4.31
CA HIS A 92 -1.99 -4.15 3.88
C HIS A 92 -2.66 -3.50 5.09
N GLU A 93 -3.04 -2.24 4.93
CA GLU A 93 -3.67 -1.40 5.95
C GLU A 93 -4.82 -2.11 6.68
N LYS A 94 -5.66 -2.85 5.95
CA LYS A 94 -6.82 -3.60 6.47
C LYS A 94 -6.48 -4.54 7.63
N PHE A 95 -5.27 -5.08 7.68
CA PHE A 95 -4.85 -6.08 8.67
C PHE A 95 -4.16 -5.50 9.89
N VAL A 96 -3.75 -4.24 9.83
CA VAL A 96 -3.06 -3.59 10.94
C VAL A 96 -3.98 -3.42 12.16
N GLY A 97 -5.21 -2.92 11.94
CA GLY A 97 -6.19 -2.72 13.01
C GLY A 97 -6.47 -4.00 13.81
N PRO A 98 -6.82 -5.12 13.17
CA PRO A 98 -6.97 -6.42 13.83
C PRO A 98 -5.72 -6.87 14.62
N MET A 99 -4.51 -6.67 14.09
CA MET A 99 -3.26 -7.02 14.79
C MET A 99 -3.05 -6.16 16.04
N VAL A 100 -3.32 -4.85 15.97
CA VAL A 100 -3.24 -3.94 17.12
C VAL A 100 -4.28 -4.32 18.18
N THR A 101 -5.52 -4.60 17.79
CA THR A 101 -6.61 -4.98 18.72
C THR A 101 -6.29 -6.29 19.46
N LYS A 102 -5.58 -7.21 18.82
CA LYS A 102 -5.15 -8.48 19.43
C LYS A 102 -3.85 -8.34 20.26
N ASN A 103 -3.26 -7.14 20.34
CA ASN A 103 -1.96 -6.88 20.99
C ASN A 103 -0.82 -7.71 20.39
N TYR A 104 -0.81 -7.86 19.07
CA TYR A 104 0.24 -8.62 18.37
C TYR A 104 1.42 -7.75 17.93
N LEU A 105 1.28 -6.42 17.98
CA LEU A 105 2.29 -5.49 17.45
C LEU A 105 2.99 -4.71 18.56
N ASP A 106 4.27 -4.48 18.36
CA ASP A 106 5.10 -3.59 19.16
C ASP A 106 4.90 -2.13 18.72
N LYS A 107 4.96 -1.22 19.68
CA LYS A 107 4.83 0.22 19.44
C LYS A 107 6.21 0.86 19.26
N TYR A 108 6.84 0.61 18.14
CA TYR A 108 8.25 0.88 17.85
C TYR A 108 8.55 2.23 17.15
N ARG A 109 7.54 2.90 16.56
CA ARG A 109 7.80 4.05 15.67
C ARG A 109 8.55 5.20 16.34
N SER A 110 8.34 5.44 17.63
CA SER A 110 9.06 6.46 18.40
C SER A 110 10.53 6.13 18.62
N ASP A 111 10.91 4.85 18.53
CA ASP A 111 12.23 4.34 18.87
C ASP A 111 13.18 4.38 17.66
N ILE A 112 12.65 4.63 16.48
CA ILE A 112 13.41 4.80 15.24
C ILE A 112 13.44 6.26 14.78
N GLU A 113 14.59 6.73 14.29
CA GLU A 113 14.75 8.14 13.89
C GLU A 113 13.86 8.55 12.71
N THR A 114 13.51 7.61 11.82
CA THR A 114 12.63 7.85 10.67
C THR A 114 11.16 7.94 11.06
N GLY A 115 10.79 7.56 12.26
CA GLY A 115 9.40 7.62 12.75
C GLY A 115 8.80 9.03 12.72
N LYS A 116 9.62 10.06 12.94
CA LYS A 116 9.22 11.47 12.86
C LYS A 116 8.98 11.98 11.42
N LEU A 117 9.41 11.21 10.41
CA LEU A 117 9.24 11.56 8.99
C LEU A 117 7.86 11.14 8.45
N VAL A 118 6.96 10.70 9.32
CA VAL A 118 5.61 10.26 8.95
C VAL A 118 4.59 11.03 9.77
N THR A 119 3.99 12.05 9.16
CA THR A 119 3.00 12.92 9.83
C THR A 119 1.57 12.69 9.35
N ARG A 120 1.38 11.92 8.26
CA ARG A 120 0.09 11.68 7.61
C ARG A 120 -0.92 10.96 8.51
N ALA A 121 -2.20 11.26 8.30
CA ALA A 121 -3.30 10.67 9.06
C ALA A 121 -3.37 9.14 8.95
N ASN A 122 -3.07 8.56 7.77
CA ASN A 122 -3.10 7.12 7.54
C ASN A 122 -1.99 6.32 8.27
N ALA A 123 -0.97 7.01 8.80
CA ALA A 123 0.00 6.39 9.70
C ALA A 123 -0.43 6.43 11.18
N LYS A 124 -1.55 7.06 11.47
CA LYS A 124 -2.13 7.15 12.81
C LYS A 124 -3.45 6.40 12.93
N MET A 125 -4.19 6.32 11.84
CA MET A 125 -5.48 5.63 11.76
C MET A 125 -5.49 4.70 10.56
N ALA A 126 -5.83 3.42 10.77
CA ALA A 126 -6.03 2.43 9.73
C ALA A 126 -7.48 1.93 9.79
N LEU A 127 -8.29 2.27 8.80
CA LEU A 127 -9.71 1.92 8.68
C LEU A 127 -10.50 2.06 10.00
N GLY A 128 -10.29 3.19 10.68
CA GLY A 128 -10.98 3.52 11.94
C GLY A 128 -10.30 3.01 13.22
N THR A 129 -9.20 2.26 13.12
CA THR A 129 -8.41 1.84 14.29
C THR A 129 -7.22 2.76 14.50
N ASN A 130 -6.98 3.18 15.74
CA ASN A 130 -5.77 3.91 16.10
C ASN A 130 -4.55 2.98 16.02
N VAL A 131 -3.64 3.27 15.09
CA VAL A 131 -2.40 2.52 14.85
C VAL A 131 -1.15 3.38 15.09
N ASP A 132 -1.33 4.52 15.73
CA ASP A 132 -0.24 5.46 16.00
C ASP A 132 0.87 4.84 16.83
N GLY A 133 2.07 4.83 16.29
CA GLY A 133 3.25 4.21 16.89
C GLY A 133 3.53 2.76 16.46
N TYR A 134 2.54 2.04 15.91
CA TYR A 134 2.67 0.62 15.55
C TYR A 134 3.13 0.38 14.12
N VAL A 135 3.10 1.40 13.27
CA VAL A 135 3.34 1.24 11.82
C VAL A 135 4.31 2.27 11.27
N MET A 136 5.07 1.84 10.27
CA MET A 136 5.75 2.72 9.31
C MET A 136 5.25 2.37 7.91
N PRO A 137 4.67 3.33 7.15
CA PRO A 137 4.29 3.06 5.78
C PRO A 137 5.51 2.68 4.93
N MET A 138 5.42 1.57 4.20
CA MET A 138 6.43 1.17 3.22
C MET A 138 6.33 2.04 1.98
N PHE A 139 5.11 2.16 1.46
CA PHE A 139 4.75 3.01 0.33
C PHE A 139 3.27 3.37 0.43
N ASN A 140 2.84 4.33 -0.38
CA ASN A 140 1.42 4.59 -0.62
C ASN A 140 1.10 4.22 -2.07
N SER A 141 -0.01 3.53 -2.26
CA SER A 141 -0.57 3.27 -3.57
C SER A 141 -1.90 4.01 -3.72
N GLN A 142 -2.26 4.34 -4.96
CA GLN A 142 -3.48 5.06 -5.31
C GLN A 142 -4.16 4.37 -6.47
N THR A 143 -5.49 4.33 -6.47
CA THR A 143 -6.24 3.96 -7.66
C THR A 143 -6.71 5.20 -8.41
N ALA A 144 -6.79 5.08 -9.73
CA ALA A 144 -7.25 6.14 -10.62
C ALA A 144 -7.96 5.52 -11.84
N ILE A 145 -8.62 6.33 -12.64
CA ILE A 145 -9.17 5.91 -13.93
C ILE A 145 -8.08 6.09 -14.99
N ALA A 146 -7.65 4.98 -15.59
CA ALA A 146 -6.83 5.02 -16.80
C ALA A 146 -7.72 5.26 -18.02
N TYR A 147 -7.22 6.02 -18.99
CA TYR A 147 -7.96 6.33 -20.22
C TYR A 147 -7.03 6.48 -21.42
N ASN A 148 -7.60 6.20 -22.60
CA ASN A 148 -6.96 6.44 -23.89
C ASN A 148 -7.34 7.85 -24.41
N PRO A 149 -6.43 8.83 -24.42
CA PRO A 149 -6.75 10.20 -24.84
C PRO A 149 -7.13 10.32 -26.32
N ALA A 150 -6.78 9.35 -27.18
CA ALA A 150 -7.21 9.34 -28.56
C ALA A 150 -8.72 9.02 -28.72
N VAL A 151 -9.30 8.31 -27.75
CA VAL A 151 -10.73 7.95 -27.71
C VAL A 151 -11.50 8.86 -26.76
N VAL A 152 -10.85 9.28 -25.67
CA VAL A 152 -11.42 10.12 -24.61
C VAL A 152 -10.59 11.40 -24.45
N PRO A 153 -10.70 12.35 -25.39
CA PRO A 153 -9.89 13.58 -25.36
C PRO A 153 -10.20 14.48 -24.15
N ASN A 154 -11.42 14.38 -23.61
CA ASN A 154 -11.87 15.09 -22.41
C ASN A 154 -12.34 14.06 -21.37
N PRO A 155 -11.46 13.53 -20.52
CA PRO A 155 -11.84 12.52 -19.55
C PRO A 155 -12.80 13.08 -18.49
N PRO A 156 -13.78 12.26 -18.04
CA PRO A 156 -14.68 12.62 -16.96
C PRO A 156 -13.93 13.03 -15.69
N LYS A 157 -14.33 14.14 -15.08
CA LYS A 157 -13.72 14.70 -13.86
C LYS A 157 -14.49 14.37 -12.59
N SER A 158 -15.66 13.75 -12.74
CA SER A 158 -16.52 13.31 -11.64
C SER A 158 -17.16 11.96 -11.95
N TYR A 159 -17.67 11.28 -10.92
CA TYR A 159 -18.42 10.04 -11.11
C TYR A 159 -19.74 10.27 -11.88
N ALA A 160 -20.35 11.45 -11.77
CA ALA A 160 -21.53 11.80 -12.57
C ALA A 160 -21.21 11.88 -14.06
N GLU A 161 -20.15 12.63 -14.43
CA GLU A 161 -19.68 12.69 -15.82
C GLU A 161 -19.25 11.31 -16.33
N LEU A 162 -18.66 10.47 -15.47
CA LEU A 162 -18.28 9.11 -15.83
C LEU A 162 -19.50 8.23 -16.11
N ALA A 163 -20.57 8.37 -15.33
CA ALA A 163 -21.83 7.65 -15.55
C ALA A 163 -22.46 8.05 -16.90
N ASP A 164 -22.51 9.34 -17.21
CA ASP A 164 -23.02 9.85 -18.45
C ASP A 164 -22.16 9.39 -19.65
N TRP A 165 -20.85 9.43 -19.50
CA TRP A 165 -19.93 8.96 -20.54
C TRP A 165 -20.11 7.47 -20.84
N ALA A 166 -20.19 6.61 -19.81
CA ALA A 166 -20.37 5.17 -19.98
C ALA A 166 -21.70 4.82 -20.64
N LYS A 167 -22.76 5.58 -20.34
CA LYS A 167 -24.07 5.45 -21.00
C LYS A 167 -23.99 5.80 -22.47
N ALA A 168 -23.24 6.85 -22.84
CA ALA A 168 -23.05 7.27 -24.22
C ALA A 168 -22.08 6.34 -25.01
N HIS A 169 -21.23 5.59 -24.31
CA HIS A 169 -20.23 4.70 -24.91
C HIS A 169 -20.31 3.31 -24.29
N PRO A 170 -21.37 2.53 -24.55
CA PRO A 170 -21.58 1.22 -23.97
C PRO A 170 -20.39 0.28 -24.18
N LYS A 171 -20.01 -0.43 -23.11
CA LYS A 171 -18.90 -1.40 -23.08
C LYS A 171 -17.48 -0.82 -23.24
N GLN A 172 -17.33 0.52 -23.33
CA GLN A 172 -16.03 1.18 -23.43
C GLN A 172 -15.41 1.51 -22.05
N PHE A 173 -16.14 1.36 -20.96
CA PHE A 173 -15.62 1.40 -19.61
C PHE A 173 -15.52 -0.01 -19.04
N GLY A 174 -14.34 -0.40 -18.52
CA GLY A 174 -14.17 -1.72 -17.92
C GLY A 174 -13.74 -1.64 -16.46
N TYR A 175 -14.30 -2.49 -15.59
CA TYR A 175 -13.85 -2.63 -14.21
C TYR A 175 -14.02 -4.08 -13.71
N ASN A 176 -13.23 -4.46 -12.72
CA ASN A 176 -13.13 -5.87 -12.27
C ASN A 176 -14.11 -6.24 -11.13
N GLY A 177 -15.17 -5.47 -10.93
CA GLY A 177 -16.11 -5.72 -9.83
C GLY A 177 -15.44 -5.70 -8.47
N ILE A 178 -15.95 -6.46 -7.51
CA ILE A 178 -15.38 -6.54 -6.17
C ILE A 178 -14.59 -7.83 -5.91
N LYS A 179 -14.68 -8.83 -6.79
CA LYS A 179 -14.02 -10.14 -6.65
C LYS A 179 -12.73 -10.26 -7.43
N GLY A 180 -12.58 -9.44 -8.47
CA GLY A 180 -11.44 -9.50 -9.38
C GLY A 180 -10.20 -8.74 -8.92
N GLY A 181 -10.29 -7.92 -7.87
CA GLY A 181 -9.18 -7.16 -7.34
C GLY A 181 -9.55 -5.80 -6.75
N ALA A 182 -8.62 -5.20 -6.04
CA ALA A 182 -8.89 -4.02 -5.23
C ALA A 182 -9.12 -2.72 -6.04
N SER A 183 -8.74 -2.64 -7.33
CA SER A 183 -9.07 -1.46 -8.15
C SER A 183 -10.57 -1.34 -8.42
N GLY A 184 -11.27 -2.47 -8.61
CA GLY A 184 -12.73 -2.48 -8.72
C GLY A 184 -13.42 -2.18 -7.39
N VAL A 185 -12.90 -2.73 -6.28
CA VAL A 185 -13.38 -2.37 -4.94
C VAL A 185 -13.25 -0.87 -4.73
N SER A 186 -12.08 -0.29 -5.03
CA SER A 186 -11.85 1.16 -4.92
C SER A 186 -12.82 1.97 -5.78
N PHE A 187 -13.11 1.52 -7.01
CA PHE A 187 -14.09 2.16 -7.87
C PHE A 187 -15.49 2.17 -7.25
N VAL A 188 -15.93 1.03 -6.69
CA VAL A 188 -17.22 0.90 -5.98
C VAL A 188 -17.26 1.82 -4.75
N MET A 189 -16.19 1.90 -3.96
CA MET A 189 -16.13 2.81 -2.81
C MET A 189 -16.24 4.28 -3.24
N GLY A 190 -15.50 4.67 -4.30
CA GLY A 190 -15.60 6.01 -4.87
C GLY A 190 -17.01 6.33 -5.39
N TRP A 191 -17.72 5.33 -5.94
CA TRP A 191 -19.13 5.47 -6.33
C TRP A 191 -20.03 5.78 -5.14
N ILE A 192 -19.83 5.08 -4.02
CA ILE A 192 -20.59 5.34 -2.78
C ILE A 192 -20.19 6.68 -2.16
N TYR A 193 -18.95 7.11 -2.25
CA TYR A 193 -18.55 8.47 -1.84
C TYR A 193 -19.26 9.55 -2.66
N ALA A 194 -19.49 9.29 -3.95
CA ALA A 194 -20.17 10.23 -4.85
C ALA A 194 -21.69 10.25 -4.70
N PHE A 195 -22.31 9.09 -4.53
CA PHE A 195 -23.76 8.93 -4.65
C PHE A 195 -24.45 8.36 -3.41
N GLY A 196 -23.71 8.01 -2.36
CA GLY A 196 -24.26 7.38 -1.16
C GLY A 196 -25.16 8.28 -0.30
N GLY A 197 -25.32 9.57 -0.67
CA GLY A 197 -26.24 10.51 0.00
C GLY A 197 -25.80 10.98 1.39
N GLY A 198 -24.61 10.61 1.83
CA GLY A 198 -24.00 11.00 3.11
C GLY A 198 -22.68 11.77 2.93
N ASP A 199 -22.07 12.14 4.05
CA ASP A 199 -20.71 12.67 4.06
C ASP A 199 -19.70 11.52 3.93
N ALA A 200 -18.98 11.48 2.83
CA ALA A 200 -17.92 10.49 2.59
C ALA A 200 -16.88 10.46 3.73
N ASN A 201 -16.62 11.61 4.38
CA ASN A 201 -15.72 11.69 5.51
C ASN A 201 -16.19 10.83 6.71
N THR A 202 -17.51 10.71 6.92
CA THR A 202 -18.07 9.80 7.93
C THR A 202 -17.77 8.34 7.60
N LEU A 203 -17.81 7.96 6.32
CA LEU A 203 -17.49 6.60 5.89
C LEU A 203 -16.00 6.28 6.09
N MET A 204 -15.14 7.25 5.87
CA MET A 204 -13.68 7.10 5.96
C MET A 204 -13.15 7.16 7.40
N ASN A 205 -13.76 7.96 8.27
CA ASN A 205 -13.23 8.23 9.60
C ASN A 205 -14.15 7.77 10.75
N GLY A 206 -15.39 7.35 10.45
CA GLY A 206 -16.33 6.88 11.46
C GLY A 206 -16.89 7.98 12.38
N PRO A 207 -17.54 7.60 13.48
CA PRO A 207 -17.85 6.22 13.84
C PRO A 207 -18.89 5.56 12.92
N PHE A 208 -18.98 4.23 12.95
CA PHE A 208 -20.02 3.49 12.20
C PHE A 208 -21.42 3.85 12.69
N LYS A 209 -22.32 4.14 11.76
CA LYS A 209 -23.74 4.40 11.99
C LYS A 209 -24.55 3.61 10.99
N GLU A 210 -25.38 2.69 11.47
CA GLU A 210 -26.21 1.85 10.60
C GLU A 210 -27.12 2.67 9.68
N ASP A 211 -27.61 3.83 10.12
CA ASP A 211 -28.48 4.69 9.32
C ASP A 211 -27.79 5.26 8.08
N GLU A 212 -26.47 5.37 8.06
CA GLU A 212 -25.73 5.77 6.85
C GLU A 212 -25.88 4.72 5.74
N THR A 213 -25.90 3.42 6.11
CA THR A 213 -26.00 2.33 5.11
C THR A 213 -27.36 2.30 4.40
N LYS A 214 -28.40 2.76 5.06
CA LYS A 214 -29.78 2.85 4.51
C LYS A 214 -29.95 3.88 3.40
N LYS A 215 -28.99 4.79 3.25
CA LYS A 215 -29.00 5.85 2.23
C LYS A 215 -28.51 5.37 0.86
N TRP A 216 -27.90 4.18 0.78
CA TRP A 216 -27.15 3.72 -0.40
C TRP A 216 -27.99 3.07 -1.50
N ASP A 217 -29.26 2.80 -1.28
CA ASP A 217 -30.11 2.09 -2.25
C ASP A 217 -30.11 2.72 -3.63
N THR A 218 -30.22 4.07 -3.70
CA THR A 218 -30.18 4.82 -4.96
C THR A 218 -28.79 4.72 -5.62
N ALA A 219 -27.71 4.78 -4.81
CA ALA A 219 -26.36 4.66 -5.33
C ALA A 219 -26.10 3.27 -5.92
N PHE A 220 -26.53 2.19 -5.24
CA PHE A 220 -26.37 0.85 -5.76
C PHE A 220 -27.25 0.58 -6.99
N LYS A 221 -28.46 1.14 -7.04
CA LYS A 221 -29.30 1.06 -8.23
C LYS A 221 -28.61 1.74 -9.41
N SER A 222 -28.08 2.96 -9.23
CA SER A 222 -27.35 3.67 -10.28
C SER A 222 -26.05 2.94 -10.68
N LEU A 223 -25.37 2.26 -9.75
CA LEU A 223 -24.20 1.42 -10.05
C LEU A 223 -24.59 0.17 -10.85
N ALA A 224 -25.71 -0.46 -10.54
CA ALA A 224 -26.24 -1.57 -11.33
C ALA A 224 -26.54 -1.13 -12.76
N ASP A 225 -27.22 0.00 -12.94
CA ASP A 225 -27.49 0.59 -14.27
C ASP A 225 -26.17 0.92 -15.01
N PHE A 226 -25.19 1.51 -14.32
CA PHE A 226 -23.85 1.75 -14.87
C PHE A 226 -23.20 0.44 -15.33
N THR A 227 -23.26 -0.61 -14.51
CA THR A 227 -22.63 -1.90 -14.79
C THR A 227 -23.22 -2.56 -16.05
N THR A 228 -24.48 -2.32 -16.39
CA THR A 228 -25.07 -2.81 -17.65
C THR A 228 -24.36 -2.25 -18.87
N ASN A 229 -23.80 -1.03 -18.77
CA ASN A 229 -23.05 -0.36 -19.83
C ASN A 229 -21.54 -0.61 -19.73
N ALA A 230 -21.05 -1.19 -18.64
CA ALA A 230 -19.63 -1.50 -18.43
C ALA A 230 -19.25 -2.90 -18.93
N THR A 231 -17.96 -3.13 -19.08
CA THR A 231 -17.33 -4.44 -19.29
C THR A 231 -16.76 -4.94 -17.98
N LEU A 232 -17.13 -6.13 -17.51
CA LEU A 232 -16.49 -6.74 -16.36
C LEU A 232 -15.15 -7.36 -16.79
N THR A 233 -14.07 -6.93 -16.15
CA THR A 233 -12.70 -7.34 -16.49
C THR A 233 -12.17 -8.43 -15.54
N PRO A 234 -11.27 -9.30 -16.01
CA PRO A 234 -10.75 -10.41 -15.18
C PRO A 234 -9.59 -9.97 -14.27
N GLY A 235 -9.85 -9.03 -13.36
CA GLY A 235 -8.87 -8.59 -12.37
C GLY A 235 -8.13 -7.30 -12.72
N ASN A 236 -7.24 -6.85 -11.81
CA ASN A 236 -6.47 -5.62 -12.00
C ASN A 236 -5.63 -5.65 -13.30
N ALA A 237 -4.89 -6.75 -13.51
CA ALA A 237 -4.10 -6.93 -14.72
C ALA A 237 -4.98 -7.06 -15.98
N GLY A 238 -6.14 -7.72 -15.87
CA GLY A 238 -7.06 -7.85 -16.99
C GLY A 238 -7.68 -6.51 -17.43
N THR A 239 -7.88 -5.57 -16.50
CA THR A 239 -8.30 -4.20 -16.87
C THR A 239 -7.22 -3.51 -17.71
N LEU A 240 -5.94 -3.59 -17.28
CA LEU A 240 -4.81 -3.03 -18.03
C LEU A 240 -4.64 -3.69 -19.40
N ASP A 241 -4.81 -5.01 -19.49
CA ASP A 241 -4.72 -5.76 -20.74
C ASP A 241 -5.79 -5.33 -21.75
N LEU A 242 -7.06 -5.20 -21.34
CA LEU A 242 -8.13 -4.71 -22.20
C LEU A 242 -7.92 -3.25 -22.64
N LEU A 243 -7.39 -2.39 -21.76
CA LEU A 243 -6.96 -1.04 -22.10
C LEU A 243 -5.84 -1.05 -23.15
N SER A 244 -4.84 -1.90 -22.95
CA SER A 244 -3.68 -2.02 -23.87
C SER A 244 -4.11 -2.44 -25.28
N ARG A 245 -5.08 -3.36 -25.37
CA ARG A 245 -5.62 -3.84 -26.66
C ARG A 245 -6.69 -2.92 -27.27
N GLY A 246 -7.09 -1.86 -26.54
CA GLY A 246 -8.13 -0.93 -27.00
C GLY A 246 -9.54 -1.53 -26.99
N GLU A 247 -9.77 -2.62 -26.26
CA GLU A 247 -11.11 -3.21 -26.12
C GLU A 247 -12.01 -2.41 -25.18
N ILE A 248 -11.39 -1.66 -24.25
CA ILE A 248 -12.03 -0.62 -23.44
C ILE A 248 -11.22 0.67 -23.54
N ALA A 249 -11.90 1.80 -23.40
CA ALA A 249 -11.28 3.11 -23.47
C ALA A 249 -10.90 3.67 -22.09
N MET A 250 -11.57 3.23 -21.02
CA MET A 250 -11.31 3.64 -19.63
C MET A 250 -11.53 2.49 -18.66
N GLY A 251 -10.85 2.59 -17.49
CA GLY A 251 -11.08 1.68 -16.37
C GLY A 251 -10.22 2.00 -15.14
N PRO A 252 -10.67 1.57 -13.93
CA PRO A 252 -9.92 1.77 -12.69
C PRO A 252 -8.69 0.86 -12.63
N VAL A 253 -7.56 1.46 -12.29
CA VAL A 253 -6.27 0.78 -12.18
C VAL A 253 -5.54 1.25 -10.93
N TRP A 254 -4.55 0.48 -10.48
CA TRP A 254 -3.53 0.95 -9.58
C TRP A 254 -2.49 1.77 -10.33
N VAL A 255 -2.16 2.95 -9.83
CA VAL A 255 -1.23 3.90 -10.46
C VAL A 255 0.17 3.28 -10.65
N ASP A 256 0.64 2.53 -9.67
CA ASP A 256 1.91 1.81 -9.73
C ASP A 256 1.93 0.73 -10.81
N MET A 257 0.86 -0.05 -10.93
CA MET A 257 0.73 -1.05 -12.00
C MET A 257 0.68 -0.38 -13.37
N PHE A 258 -0.06 0.71 -13.50
CA PHE A 258 -0.17 1.47 -14.74
C PHE A 258 1.20 1.94 -15.23
N TYR A 259 1.97 2.62 -14.39
CA TYR A 259 3.31 3.10 -14.77
C TYR A 259 4.31 1.96 -14.99
N SER A 260 4.20 0.88 -14.24
CA SER A 260 5.05 -0.31 -14.45
C SER A 260 4.77 -0.95 -15.81
N TRP A 261 3.51 -1.07 -16.22
CA TRP A 261 3.13 -1.61 -17.53
C TRP A 261 3.58 -0.69 -18.68
N GLN A 262 3.50 0.63 -18.51
CA GLN A 262 4.06 1.57 -19.49
C GLN A 262 5.58 1.42 -19.60
N ALA A 263 6.29 1.35 -18.47
CA ALA A 263 7.73 1.20 -18.45
C ALA A 263 8.22 -0.10 -19.13
N ASN A 264 7.43 -1.17 -19.02
CA ASN A 264 7.72 -2.47 -19.62
C ASN A 264 7.17 -2.63 -21.07
N GLY A 265 6.56 -1.58 -21.63
CA GLY A 265 5.99 -1.61 -22.98
C GLY A 265 4.71 -2.44 -23.12
N GLN A 266 4.09 -2.84 -22.01
CA GLN A 266 2.85 -3.60 -21.97
C GLN A 266 1.59 -2.72 -22.11
N LEU A 267 1.73 -1.43 -21.80
CA LEU A 267 0.67 -0.42 -21.97
C LEU A 267 1.21 0.73 -22.82
N PRO A 268 0.44 1.25 -23.81
CA PRO A 268 0.87 2.38 -24.62
C PRO A 268 1.28 3.59 -23.76
N PRO A 269 2.41 4.25 -24.06
CA PRO A 269 2.88 5.41 -23.31
C PRO A 269 1.97 6.65 -23.43
N THR A 270 1.06 6.62 -24.39
CA THR A 270 0.05 7.67 -24.60
C THR A 270 -1.12 7.61 -23.64
N MET A 271 -1.34 6.45 -22.98
CA MET A 271 -2.40 6.30 -21.98
C MET A 271 -2.13 7.24 -20.79
N LYS A 272 -3.20 7.71 -20.18
CA LYS A 272 -3.17 8.68 -19.09
C LYS A 272 -4.06 8.27 -17.92
N LEU A 273 -3.89 8.96 -16.80
CA LEU A 273 -4.70 8.78 -15.60
C LEU A 273 -5.51 10.03 -15.28
N VAL A 274 -6.68 9.84 -14.68
CA VAL A 274 -7.49 10.90 -14.08
C VAL A 274 -8.06 10.43 -12.75
N LEU A 275 -8.14 11.33 -11.77
CA LEU A 275 -8.76 11.08 -10.48
C LEU A 275 -10.07 11.86 -10.39
N PRO A 276 -11.23 11.20 -10.62
CA PRO A 276 -12.52 11.86 -10.64
C PRO A 276 -12.96 12.27 -9.23
N ALA A 277 -13.65 13.41 -9.10
CA ALA A 277 -14.26 13.83 -7.84
C ALA A 277 -15.43 12.89 -7.44
N PRO A 278 -15.62 12.61 -6.14
CA PRO A 278 -14.92 13.17 -4.97
C PRO A 278 -13.58 12.48 -4.65
N GLY A 279 -13.11 11.57 -5.48
CA GLY A 279 -11.86 10.86 -5.35
C GLY A 279 -12.04 9.35 -5.30
N MET A 280 -10.91 8.65 -5.30
CA MET A 280 -10.85 7.19 -5.23
C MET A 280 -9.96 6.75 -4.08
N PRO A 281 -10.26 5.60 -3.45
CA PRO A 281 -9.40 5.02 -2.44
C PRO A 281 -8.02 4.64 -2.95
N GLY A 282 -7.03 4.95 -2.11
CA GLY A 282 -5.69 4.39 -2.13
C GLY A 282 -5.38 3.78 -0.78
N GLN A 283 -4.32 2.98 -0.70
CA GLN A 283 -3.92 2.37 0.56
C GLN A 283 -2.40 2.26 0.68
N PRO A 284 -1.86 2.43 1.90
CA PRO A 284 -0.48 2.06 2.19
C PRO A 284 -0.34 0.56 2.42
N MET A 285 0.88 0.07 2.20
CA MET A 285 1.37 -1.10 2.92
C MET A 285 2.27 -0.65 4.06
N HIS A 286 2.23 -1.39 5.15
CA HIS A 286 2.92 -1.02 6.38
C HIS A 286 3.97 -2.04 6.79
N TYR A 287 5.12 -1.56 7.24
CA TYR A 287 5.99 -2.33 8.11
C TYR A 287 5.38 -2.36 9.50
N VAL A 288 5.23 -3.55 10.05
CA VAL A 288 4.82 -3.81 11.43
C VAL A 288 5.85 -4.72 12.11
N MET A 289 6.04 -4.54 13.39
CA MET A 289 6.91 -5.38 14.22
C MET A 289 6.04 -6.17 15.20
N PRO A 290 6.13 -7.51 15.22
CA PRO A 290 5.45 -8.30 16.23
C PRO A 290 5.92 -7.97 17.65
N GLU A 291 4.98 -7.96 18.63
CA GLU A 291 5.29 -7.74 20.03
C GLU A 291 6.32 -8.73 20.56
N LYS A 292 6.30 -9.96 20.06
CA LYS A 292 7.24 -11.03 20.44
C LYS A 292 8.28 -11.34 19.37
N ALA A 293 8.63 -10.37 18.53
CA ALA A 293 9.72 -10.52 17.57
C ALA A 293 11.01 -10.96 18.29
N ALA A 294 11.71 -11.94 17.72
CA ALA A 294 12.91 -12.49 18.34
C ALA A 294 14.08 -11.48 18.35
N HIS A 295 14.13 -10.60 17.34
CA HIS A 295 15.24 -9.67 17.09
C HIS A 295 14.75 -8.22 16.97
N LYS A 296 14.04 -7.70 18.00
CA LYS A 296 13.40 -6.36 17.97
C LYS A 296 14.37 -5.24 17.58
N ALA A 297 15.54 -5.16 18.22
CA ALA A 297 16.53 -4.13 17.90
C ALA A 297 17.06 -4.19 16.46
N LEU A 298 17.10 -5.39 15.87
CA LEU A 298 17.48 -5.58 14.48
C LEU A 298 16.33 -5.20 13.53
N ALA A 299 15.09 -5.50 13.92
CA ALA A 299 13.88 -5.11 13.22
C ALA A 299 13.72 -3.58 13.14
N GLU A 300 13.96 -2.87 14.24
CA GLU A 300 13.98 -1.40 14.27
C GLU A 300 15.01 -0.82 13.28
N LYS A 301 16.24 -1.35 13.28
CA LYS A 301 17.30 -0.94 12.34
C LYS A 301 16.88 -1.19 10.89
N PHE A 302 16.25 -2.34 10.61
CA PHE A 302 15.76 -2.68 9.27
C PHE A 302 14.67 -1.71 8.82
N ILE A 303 13.67 -1.46 9.66
CA ILE A 303 12.58 -0.54 9.34
C ILE A 303 13.11 0.89 9.19
N ALA A 304 14.01 1.34 10.06
CA ALA A 304 14.64 2.65 9.94
C ALA A 304 15.42 2.81 8.64
N LEU A 305 16.18 1.79 8.22
CA LEU A 305 16.86 1.79 6.93
C LEU A 305 15.87 1.82 5.76
N ALA A 306 14.87 0.94 5.77
CA ALA A 306 13.86 0.81 4.73
C ALA A 306 13.01 2.09 4.54
N THR A 307 12.84 2.86 5.61
CA THR A 307 12.07 4.12 5.62
C THR A 307 12.95 5.37 5.62
N SER A 308 14.27 5.23 5.43
CA SER A 308 15.16 6.37 5.25
C SER A 308 14.86 7.08 3.92
N PRO A 309 15.01 8.42 3.83
CA PRO A 309 14.73 9.17 2.61
C PRO A 309 15.41 8.61 1.37
N LYS A 310 16.68 8.27 1.47
CA LYS A 310 17.46 7.69 0.37
C LYS A 310 16.91 6.34 -0.09
N VAL A 311 16.56 5.44 0.82
CA VAL A 311 16.03 4.12 0.46
C VAL A 311 14.61 4.25 -0.10
N GLN A 312 13.80 5.17 0.39
CA GLN A 312 12.50 5.49 -0.19
C GLN A 312 12.63 6.03 -1.62
N ALA A 313 13.60 6.92 -1.88
CA ALA A 313 13.87 7.44 -3.21
C ALA A 313 14.32 6.33 -4.18
N GLU A 314 15.34 5.57 -3.81
CA GLU A 314 15.92 4.55 -4.70
C GLU A 314 15.05 3.29 -4.81
N GLY A 315 14.52 2.83 -3.68
CA GLY A 315 13.79 1.58 -3.57
C GLY A 315 12.31 1.70 -3.94
N ILE A 316 11.63 2.73 -3.46
CA ILE A 316 10.19 2.88 -3.67
C ILE A 316 9.88 3.69 -4.92
N VAL A 317 10.47 4.89 -5.06
CA VAL A 317 10.16 5.76 -6.19
C VAL A 317 10.79 5.24 -7.49
N LYS A 318 12.11 5.07 -7.54
CA LYS A 318 12.79 4.71 -8.79
C LYS A 318 12.52 3.28 -9.26
N ARG A 319 12.41 2.30 -8.34
CA ARG A 319 12.18 0.91 -8.71
C ARG A 319 10.74 0.60 -9.06
N PHE A 320 9.78 1.14 -8.30
CA PHE A 320 8.39 0.74 -8.40
C PHE A 320 7.46 1.82 -8.92
N ASN A 321 7.91 3.06 -9.07
CA ASN A 321 7.08 4.23 -9.35
C ASN A 321 5.91 4.36 -8.35
N TRP A 322 6.13 3.99 -7.09
CA TRP A 322 5.19 4.15 -6.00
C TRP A 322 5.38 5.48 -5.28
N TYR A 323 4.33 6.00 -4.71
CA TYR A 323 4.44 7.15 -3.82
C TYR A 323 5.17 6.75 -2.54
N PRO A 324 6.06 7.61 -2.01
CA PRO A 324 6.83 7.28 -0.81
C PRO A 324 5.94 7.02 0.40
N GLY A 325 6.36 6.12 1.27
CA GLY A 325 5.72 5.82 2.55
C GLY A 325 5.87 6.94 3.56
N ILE A 326 7.04 7.58 3.64
CA ILE A 326 7.30 8.75 4.48
C ILE A 326 6.84 10.04 3.79
N ASP A 327 6.85 11.17 4.50
CA ASP A 327 6.43 12.46 3.97
C ASP A 327 7.27 12.86 2.75
N ALA A 328 6.57 13.21 1.68
CA ALA A 328 7.10 13.36 0.34
C ALA A 328 8.27 14.35 0.23
N ASP A 329 8.24 15.44 1.00
CA ASP A 329 9.30 16.48 0.98
C ASP A 329 10.66 15.93 1.43
N ASN A 330 10.67 14.91 2.29
CA ASN A 330 11.91 14.27 2.71
C ASN A 330 12.53 13.42 1.60
N VAL A 331 11.70 12.82 0.74
CA VAL A 331 12.14 11.95 -0.35
C VAL A 331 12.50 12.77 -1.61
N LYS A 332 11.75 13.84 -1.87
CA LYS A 332 12.01 14.73 -3.01
C LYS A 332 13.45 15.24 -3.05
N ARG A 333 14.05 15.50 -1.90
CA ARG A 333 15.44 15.99 -1.80
C ARG A 333 16.49 14.98 -2.28
N GLU A 334 16.14 13.71 -2.33
CA GLU A 334 16.99 12.59 -2.76
C GLU A 334 16.82 12.27 -4.27
N LEU A 335 15.95 13.00 -4.97
CA LEU A 335 15.60 12.75 -6.37
C LEU A 335 15.86 13.97 -7.23
N ASP A 336 16.19 13.73 -8.50
CA ASP A 336 16.14 14.79 -9.51
C ASP A 336 14.68 15.15 -9.85
N ASP A 337 14.48 16.36 -10.37
CA ASP A 337 13.15 16.86 -10.69
C ASP A 337 12.44 16.01 -11.77
N ALA A 338 13.18 15.44 -12.72
CA ALA A 338 12.60 14.62 -13.77
C ALA A 338 12.00 13.32 -13.19
N THR A 339 12.75 12.66 -12.32
CA THR A 339 12.27 11.46 -11.62
C THR A 339 11.09 11.77 -10.71
N TRP A 340 11.14 12.86 -9.95
CA TRP A 340 10.04 13.28 -9.09
C TRP A 340 8.78 13.61 -9.89
N ASN A 341 8.91 14.42 -10.94
CA ASN A 341 7.79 14.86 -11.76
C ASN A 341 7.12 13.70 -12.49
N LYS A 342 7.87 12.63 -12.81
CA LYS A 342 7.31 11.42 -13.43
C LYS A 342 6.22 10.76 -12.58
N LEU A 343 6.30 10.82 -11.25
CA LEU A 343 5.26 10.30 -10.36
C LEU A 343 3.93 11.07 -10.49
N PHE A 344 3.97 12.33 -10.92
CA PHE A 344 2.83 13.25 -10.90
C PHE A 344 2.47 13.79 -12.29
N VAL A 345 2.85 13.08 -13.34
CA VAL A 345 2.58 13.48 -14.74
C VAL A 345 1.08 13.64 -15.01
N ASP A 346 0.28 12.70 -14.51
CA ASP A 346 -1.16 12.67 -14.77
C ASP A 346 -1.99 13.13 -13.56
N ILE A 347 -1.51 12.84 -12.34
CA ILE A 347 -2.19 13.19 -11.09
C ILE A 347 -1.27 14.09 -10.29
N SER A 348 -1.60 15.38 -10.20
CA SER A 348 -0.80 16.35 -9.46
C SER A 348 -0.78 16.03 -7.96
N PRO A 349 0.26 16.49 -7.20
CA PRO A 349 0.25 16.39 -5.75
C PRO A 349 -0.99 17.03 -5.11
N ALA A 350 -1.52 18.10 -5.70
CA ALA A 350 -2.73 18.78 -5.24
C ALA A 350 -3.99 17.91 -5.47
N ASP A 351 -4.11 17.29 -6.65
CA ASP A 351 -5.20 16.35 -6.92
C ASP A 351 -5.13 15.12 -6.01
N LEU A 352 -3.94 14.58 -5.78
CA LEU A 352 -3.73 13.45 -4.87
C LEU A 352 -4.13 13.82 -3.43
N ALA A 353 -3.76 15.01 -2.97
CA ALA A 353 -4.13 15.50 -1.64
C ALA A 353 -5.65 15.74 -1.50
N ALA A 354 -6.32 16.19 -2.57
CA ALA A 354 -7.73 16.51 -2.57
C ALA A 354 -8.66 15.31 -2.81
N LYS A 355 -8.19 14.29 -3.56
CA LYS A 355 -9.01 13.20 -4.11
C LYS A 355 -8.44 11.80 -3.85
N GLY A 356 -7.24 11.70 -3.27
CA GLY A 356 -6.64 10.42 -2.82
C GLY A 356 -7.23 10.04 -1.47
N ASN A 357 -8.40 9.41 -1.48
CA ASN A 357 -9.13 9.06 -0.28
C ASN A 357 -8.60 7.77 0.37
N PRO A 358 -8.75 7.58 1.69
CA PRO A 358 -8.64 6.26 2.29
C PRO A 358 -9.85 5.37 1.91
N PHE A 359 -9.74 4.08 2.13
CA PHE A 359 -10.90 3.19 2.14
C PHE A 359 -11.84 3.53 3.31
N PRO A 360 -13.14 3.16 3.23
CA PRO A 360 -14.04 3.29 4.38
C PRO A 360 -13.52 2.51 5.58
N ILE A 361 -13.90 2.94 6.80
CA ILE A 361 -13.64 2.13 7.99
C ILE A 361 -14.21 0.71 7.83
N ALA A 362 -13.60 -0.26 8.49
CA ALA A 362 -13.88 -1.68 8.27
C ALA A 362 -15.37 -2.05 8.27
N PRO A 363 -16.22 -1.57 9.20
CA PRO A 363 -17.66 -1.89 9.17
C PRO A 363 -18.37 -1.35 7.92
N TYR A 364 -18.07 -0.13 7.47
CA TYR A 364 -18.66 0.40 6.24
C TYR A 364 -18.12 -0.31 5.00
N ASN A 365 -16.84 -0.64 4.97
CA ASN A 365 -16.25 -1.41 3.88
C ASN A 365 -17.01 -2.73 3.68
N THR A 366 -17.20 -3.49 4.76
CA THR A 366 -17.96 -4.76 4.74
C THR A 366 -19.38 -4.54 4.25
N ALA A 367 -20.10 -3.56 4.81
CA ALA A 367 -21.49 -3.28 4.45
C ALA A 367 -21.64 -2.88 2.96
N ILE A 368 -20.70 -2.09 2.41
CA ILE A 368 -20.71 -1.71 0.99
C ILE A 368 -20.51 -2.95 0.09
N LEU A 369 -19.56 -3.84 0.44
CA LEU A 369 -19.31 -5.05 -0.35
C LEU A 369 -20.52 -6.00 -0.34
N GLU A 370 -21.14 -6.19 0.81
CA GLU A 370 -22.38 -6.99 0.95
C GLU A 370 -23.56 -6.39 0.15
N ALA A 371 -23.71 -5.06 0.19
CA ALA A 371 -24.76 -4.39 -0.56
C ALA A 371 -24.51 -4.47 -2.08
N TYR A 372 -23.26 -4.38 -2.52
CA TYR A 372 -22.88 -4.60 -3.93
C TYR A 372 -23.28 -6.00 -4.39
N GLU A 373 -22.95 -7.05 -3.64
CA GLU A 373 -23.30 -8.43 -4.00
C GLU A 373 -24.81 -8.68 -4.12
N LYS A 374 -25.61 -7.95 -3.37
CA LYS A 374 -27.09 -8.04 -3.43
C LYS A 374 -27.70 -7.28 -4.58
N SER A 375 -27.08 -6.18 -4.99
CA SER A 375 -27.69 -5.19 -5.88
C SER A 375 -27.12 -5.15 -7.30
N VAL A 376 -25.84 -5.50 -7.45
CA VAL A 376 -25.10 -5.43 -8.73
C VAL A 376 -24.74 -6.86 -9.15
N LYS A 377 -25.41 -7.39 -10.18
CA LYS A 377 -25.19 -8.75 -10.69
C LYS A 377 -24.68 -8.72 -12.13
#